data_ea30fe2408f53d989c21abe314ce72ad
#
_entry.id   ea30fe2408f53d989c21abe314ce72ad
#
_cell.length_a   1.000
_cell.length_b   1.000
_cell.length_c   1.000
_cell.angle_alpha   90.00
_cell.angle_beta   90.00
_cell.angle_gamma   90.00
#
_symmetry.space_group_name_H-M   'P 1'
#
loop_
_entity.id
_entity.type
_entity.pdbx_description
1 polymer ?
#
loop_
_entity_poly.entity_id
_entity_poly.type
_entity_poly.pdbx_seq_one_letter_code
_entity_poly.pdbx_strand_id
1 'polypeptide(L)' 'MSNEKQTKTSKKVTLNDPAERKKFKTGLATITHHFQAIDDQKEAIKEIIEELSESSGLDKKTVRKLAVTMFKHNYASLQE' A
#
# COMPACT_ATOMS: atom_id res chain seq x y z
N MET A 1 2.65 13.03 22.84
CA MET A 1 2.96 12.73 22.61
C MET A 1 3.10 12.41 22.06
N SER A 2 3.30 12.38 22.12
CA SER A 2 3.71 11.89 21.74
C SER A 2 3.97 11.68 21.12
N ASN A 3 4.19 11.62 21.09
CA ASN A 3 4.74 11.26 20.60
C ASN A 3 4.99 10.96 20.10
N GLU A 4 5.15 10.88 20.16
CA GLU A 4 5.65 10.49 19.83
C GLU A 4 5.96 10.33 19.15
N LYS A 5 5.94 10.21 19.28
CA LYS A 5 6.48 10.00 18.84
C LYS A 5 7.02 10.13 18.01
N GLN A 6 7.06 10.14 18.08
CA GLN A 6 7.75 10.31 17.65
C GLN A 6 8.38 10.46 17.21
N THR A 7 8.42 10.35 17.57
CA THR A 7 9.13 10.58 17.57
C THR A 7 9.83 10.78 17.52
N LYS A 8 10.12 10.63 17.92
CA LYS A 8 10.80 10.91 18.10
C LYS A 8 11.76 11.08 17.88
N THR A 9 11.85 10.97 17.77
CA THR A 9 12.68 11.17 17.63
C THR A 9 13.62 11.77 17.63
N SER A 10 13.51 11.69 17.81
CA SER A 10 14.38 12.49 17.85
C SER A 10 15.54 12.46 18.31
N LYS A 11 15.65 11.99 18.62
CA LYS A 11 16.66 11.80 19.19
C LYS A 11 17.81 12.01 18.43
N LYS A 12 18.55 11.40 18.03
CA LYS A 12 19.68 11.62 17.43
C LYS A 12 19.56 11.71 16.03
N VAL A 13 19.77 12.78 15.42
CA VAL A 13 19.75 12.93 14.01
C VAL A 13 21.09 12.52 13.48
N THR A 14 21.14 11.43 12.79
CA THR A 14 22.37 10.89 12.30
C THR A 14 22.59 11.14 10.82
N LEU A 15 21.82 12.05 10.23
CA LEU A 15 21.93 12.33 8.80
C LEU A 15 23.22 13.06 8.43
N ASN A 16 23.98 13.48 9.41
CA ASN A 16 25.26 14.11 9.14
C ASN A 16 26.30 13.09 8.73
N ASP A 17 26.10 11.85 9.12
CA ASP A 17 27.02 10.77 8.77
C ASP A 17 26.75 10.37 7.32
N PRO A 18 27.79 10.41 6.45
CA PRO A 18 27.59 10.07 5.04
C PRO A 18 27.01 8.68 4.83
N ALA A 19 27.41 7.72 5.64
CA ALA A 19 26.89 6.36 5.51
C ALA A 19 25.41 6.31 5.85
N GLU A 20 25.02 7.00 6.92
CA GLU A 20 23.61 7.03 7.34
C GLU A 20 22.76 7.77 6.32
N ARG A 21 23.32 8.84 5.76
CA ARG A 21 22.61 9.62 4.77
C ARG A 21 22.34 8.79 3.52
N LYS A 22 23.32 8.03 3.10
CA LYS A 22 23.18 7.18 1.94
C LYS A 22 22.15 6.11 2.18
N LYS A 23 22.17 5.52 3.36
CA LYS A 23 21.23 4.49 3.75
C LYS A 23 19.81 5.05 3.75
N PHE A 24 19.65 6.25 4.26
CA PHE A 24 18.36 6.91 4.30
C PHE A 24 17.85 7.16 2.89
N LYS A 25 18.69 7.63 2.01
CA LYS A 25 18.32 7.88 0.63
C LYS A 25 17.90 6.60 -0.06
N THR A 26 18.65 5.54 0.16
CA THR A 26 18.32 4.24 -0.43
C THR A 26 16.96 3.77 0.06
N GLY A 27 16.69 3.97 1.36
CA GLY A 27 15.41 3.60 1.93
C GLY A 27 14.26 4.37 1.30
N LEU A 28 14.47 5.67 1.10
CA LEU A 28 13.44 6.48 0.46
C LEU A 28 13.16 6.03 -0.97
N ALA A 29 14.21 5.69 -1.69
CA ALA A 29 14.05 5.22 -3.05
C ALA A 29 13.27 3.92 -3.08
N THR A 30 13.56 3.04 -2.12
CA THR A 30 12.85 1.78 -2.02
C THR A 30 11.36 2.01 -1.74
N ILE A 31 11.07 2.93 -0.84
CA ILE A 31 9.68 3.25 -0.52
C ILE A 31 8.96 3.78 -1.76
N THR A 32 9.64 4.66 -2.50
CA THR A 32 9.05 5.22 -3.71
C THR A 32 8.73 4.13 -4.72
N HIS A 33 9.63 3.16 -4.80
CA HIS A 33 9.42 2.03 -5.71
C HIS A 33 8.16 1.24 -5.32
N HIS A 34 7.98 1.06 -4.02
CA HIS A 34 6.78 0.34 -3.56
C HIS A 34 5.51 1.15 -3.80
N PHE A 35 5.60 2.48 -3.67
CA PHE A 35 4.44 3.31 -3.97
C PHE A 35 4.05 3.16 -5.43
N GLN A 36 5.04 3.08 -6.30
CA GLN A 36 4.76 2.89 -7.72
C GLN A 36 4.07 1.55 -7.95
N ALA A 37 4.54 0.52 -7.27
CA ALA A 37 3.94 -0.81 -7.39
C ALA A 37 2.48 -0.79 -6.91
N ILE A 38 2.20 -0.04 -5.85
CA ILE A 38 0.83 0.07 -5.34
C ILE A 38 -0.05 0.74 -6.38
N ASP A 39 0.44 1.80 -7.01
CA ASP A 39 -0.31 2.49 -8.04
C ASP A 39 -0.59 1.57 -9.22
N ASP A 40 0.40 0.79 -9.62
CA ASP A 40 0.24 -0.16 -10.71
C ASP A 40 -0.82 -1.19 -10.37
N GLN A 41 -0.84 -1.64 -9.12
CA GLN A 41 -1.82 -2.62 -8.68
C GLN A 41 -3.22 -2.02 -8.67
N LYS A 42 -3.33 -0.77 -8.27
CA LYS A 42 -4.62 -0.09 -8.27
C LYS A 42 -5.17 0.01 -9.68
N GLU A 43 -4.30 0.31 -10.63
CA GLU A 43 -4.71 0.45 -12.02
C GLU A 43 -5.19 -0.90 -12.55
N ALA A 44 -4.47 -1.97 -12.22
CA ALA A 44 -4.84 -3.31 -12.64
C ALA A 44 -6.21 -3.69 -12.07
N ILE A 45 -6.43 -3.38 -10.81
CA ILE A 45 -7.71 -3.67 -10.16
C ILE A 45 -8.84 -2.93 -10.87
N LYS A 46 -8.61 -1.69 -11.20
CA LYS A 46 -9.60 -0.87 -11.87
C LYS A 46 -10.00 -1.47 -13.21
N GLU A 47 -9.01 -1.92 -13.97
CA GLU A 47 -9.26 -2.49 -15.29
C GLU A 47 -10.05 -3.79 -15.18
N ILE A 48 -9.70 -4.61 -14.21
CA ILE A 48 -10.41 -5.87 -14.01
C ILE A 48 -11.86 -5.62 -13.58
N ILE A 49 -12.06 -4.64 -12.72
CA ILE A 49 -13.40 -4.29 -12.28
C ILE A 49 -14.25 -3.84 -13.47
N GLU A 50 -13.66 -3.04 -14.35
CA GLU A 50 -14.38 -2.58 -15.53
C GLU A 50 -14.77 -3.75 -16.42
N GLU A 51 -13.83 -4.66 -16.59
CA GLU A 51 -14.06 -5.83 -17.42
C GLU A 51 -15.17 -6.72 -16.85
N LEU A 52 -15.10 -6.97 -15.55
CA LEU A 52 -16.10 -7.79 -14.89
C LEU A 52 -17.47 -7.13 -14.87
N SER A 53 -17.49 -5.81 -14.75
CA SER A 53 -18.73 -5.06 -14.78
C SER A 53 -19.41 -5.23 -16.14
N GLU A 54 -18.63 -5.13 -17.20
CA GLU A 54 -19.17 -5.26 -18.54
C GLU A 54 -19.66 -6.66 -18.84
N SER A 55 -18.90 -7.65 -18.45
CA SER A 55 -19.26 -9.02 -18.77
C SER A 55 -20.41 -9.56 -17.91
N SER A 56 -20.55 -9.06 -16.69
CA SER A 56 -21.58 -9.57 -15.79
C SER A 56 -22.87 -8.74 -15.78
N GLY A 57 -22.77 -7.50 -16.21
CA GLY A 57 -23.90 -6.60 -16.11
C GLY A 57 -24.05 -5.94 -14.75
N LEU A 58 -23.18 -6.25 -13.80
CA LEU A 58 -23.19 -5.62 -12.51
C LEU A 58 -22.46 -4.30 -12.60
N ASP A 59 -22.82 -3.34 -11.74
CA ASP A 59 -22.11 -2.08 -11.79
C ASP A 59 -20.78 -2.22 -11.06
N LYS A 60 -19.89 -1.27 -11.34
CA LYS A 60 -18.52 -1.33 -10.82
C LYS A 60 -18.47 -1.34 -9.31
N LYS A 61 -19.37 -0.60 -8.70
CA LYS A 61 -19.42 -0.52 -7.25
C LYS A 61 -19.72 -1.88 -6.64
N THR A 62 -20.67 -2.58 -7.24
CA THR A 62 -21.06 -3.91 -6.77
C THR A 62 -19.90 -4.89 -6.95
N VAL A 63 -19.24 -4.84 -8.09
CA VAL A 63 -18.09 -5.71 -8.36
C VAL A 63 -17.01 -5.48 -7.32
N ARG A 64 -16.70 -4.22 -7.06
CA ARG A 64 -15.67 -3.87 -6.08
C ARG A 64 -16.05 -4.39 -4.69
N LYS A 65 -17.30 -4.23 -4.33
CA LYS A 65 -17.76 -4.67 -3.02
C LYS A 65 -17.64 -6.18 -2.87
N LEU A 66 -17.98 -6.91 -3.91
CA LEU A 66 -17.84 -8.35 -3.89
C LEU A 66 -16.40 -8.78 -3.75
N ALA A 67 -15.50 -8.09 -4.45
CA ALA A 67 -14.09 -8.40 -4.39
C ALA A 67 -13.54 -8.15 -2.99
N VAL A 68 -13.93 -7.04 -2.37
CA VAL A 68 -13.47 -6.72 -1.02
C VAL A 68 -13.99 -7.76 -0.04
N THR A 69 -15.24 -8.18 -0.20
CA THR A 69 -15.83 -9.17 0.68
C THR A 69 -15.09 -10.49 0.57
N MET A 70 -14.77 -10.88 -0.66
CA MET A 70 -14.02 -12.12 -0.88
C MET A 70 -12.63 -12.03 -0.26
N PHE A 71 -11.98 -10.89 -0.41
CA PHE A 71 -10.65 -10.71 0.15
C PHE A 71 -10.67 -10.84 1.66
N LYS A 72 -11.65 -10.21 2.30
CA LYS A 72 -11.75 -10.28 3.74
C LYS A 72 -12.03 -11.69 4.24
N HIS A 73 -12.84 -12.40 3.52
CA HIS A 73 -13.18 -13.78 3.88
C HIS A 73 -11.93 -14.65 3.80
N ASN A 74 -11.20 -14.55 2.70
CA ASN A 74 -9.99 -15.34 2.51
C ASN A 74 -8.93 -15.00 3.52
N TYR A 75 -8.80 -13.73 3.81
CA TYR A 75 -7.81 -13.29 4.78
C TYR A 75 -8.11 -13.84 6.17
N ALA A 76 -9.38 -13.80 6.55
CA ALA A 76 -9.79 -14.32 7.84
C ALA A 76 -9.52 -15.82 7.93
N SER A 77 -9.79 -16.54 6.85
CA SER A 77 -9.52 -17.97 6.81
C SER A 77 -8.04 -18.27 7.00
N LEU A 78 -7.21 -17.47 6.36
CA LEU A 78 -5.78 -17.68 6.45
C LEU A 78 -5.24 -17.41 7.85
N GLN A 79 -5.94 -16.60 8.59
CA GLN A 79 -5.50 -16.24 9.93
C GLN A 79 -5.85 -17.29 10.97
N GLU A 80 -6.72 -18.17 10.65
CA GLU A 80 -7.07 -19.26 11.52
C GLU A 80 -6.18 -20.44 11.31
#